data_4777f93196eec0d8ba4992eec37bc4c0
#
_entry.id   4777f93196eec0d8ba4992eec37bc4c0
#
_cell.length_a   1.000
_cell.length_b   1.000
_cell.length_c   1.000
_cell.angle_alpha   90.00
_cell.angle_beta   90.00
_cell.angle_gamma   90.00
#
_symmetry.space_group_name_H-M   'P 1'
#
loop_
_entity.id
_entity.type
_entity.pdbx_description
1 polymer ?
#
loop_
_entity_poly.entity_id
_entity_poly.type
_entity_poly.pdbx_seq_one_letter_code
_entity_poly.pdbx_strand_id
1 'polypeptide(L)'
;ITKEVIPSIRKTGGYFATHKTYVEALRALADAEEEKERLSLENEEMKPKAEFYDDVTGSSDTIEIGEVAKVLNCGIGRNKLFDFLRKEKVLMKNNIPKQHFVDEGYFRVIETKYTKPNGDVSINLKTVVYQKGVDYIRKLLKKKGYVA
;
A
#
# COMPACT_ATOMS: atom_id res chain seq x y z
N ILE A 1 -6.44 -36.46 16.90
CA ILE A 1 -5.86 -36.65 15.55
C ILE A 1 -5.58 -38.12 15.29
N THR A 2 -4.95 -38.85 16.22
CA THR A 2 -4.55 -40.27 16.02
C THR A 2 -5.67 -41.29 16.01
N LYS A 3 -6.82 -41.04 16.68
CA LYS A 3 -7.91 -42.00 16.82
C LYS A 3 -8.82 -42.13 15.59
N GLU A 4 -8.93 -41.10 14.77
CA GLU A 4 -9.80 -41.08 13.58
C GLU A 4 -9.02 -41.04 12.25
N VAL A 5 -7.93 -40.27 12.18
CA VAL A 5 -7.15 -40.07 10.97
C VAL A 5 -6.41 -41.34 10.55
N ILE A 6 -5.69 -42.01 11.46
CA ILE A 6 -4.89 -43.21 11.13
C ILE A 6 -5.76 -44.40 10.70
N PRO A 7 -6.87 -44.71 11.39
CA PRO A 7 -7.76 -45.79 10.96
C PRO A 7 -8.43 -45.51 9.61
N SER A 8 -8.75 -44.25 9.31
CA SER A 8 -9.33 -43.82 8.04
C SER A 8 -8.35 -44.03 6.88
N ILE A 9 -7.11 -43.59 7.03
CA ILE A 9 -6.06 -43.77 6.03
C ILE A 9 -5.78 -45.24 5.73
N ARG A 10 -5.80 -46.12 6.74
CA ARG A 10 -5.60 -47.56 6.58
C ARG A 10 -6.72 -48.26 5.83
N LYS A 11 -7.97 -47.75 5.92
CA LYS A 11 -9.12 -48.36 5.27
C LYS A 11 -9.34 -47.84 3.85
N THR A 12 -9.07 -46.58 3.57
CA THR A 12 -9.44 -45.91 2.31
C THR A 12 -8.28 -45.34 1.53
N GLY A 13 -7.04 -45.44 2.05
CA GLY A 13 -5.84 -44.86 1.43
C GLY A 13 -5.68 -43.36 1.55
N GLY A 14 -6.61 -42.68 2.24
CA GLY A 14 -6.55 -41.26 2.46
C GLY A 14 -7.50 -40.82 3.58
N TYR A 15 -7.19 -39.69 4.22
CA TYR A 15 -8.10 -39.02 5.14
C TYR A 15 -8.85 -37.92 4.40
N PHE A 16 -10.11 -38.17 4.12
CA PHE A 16 -11.03 -37.14 3.65
C PHE A 16 -11.89 -36.75 4.84
N ALA A 17 -11.96 -35.44 5.17
CA ALA A 17 -12.97 -34.92 6.07
C ALA A 17 -14.35 -35.13 5.40
N THR A 18 -14.88 -36.34 5.55
CA THR A 18 -16.15 -36.71 4.93
C THR A 18 -17.29 -36.01 5.64
N HIS A 19 -18.06 -35.24 4.91
CA HIS A 19 -19.41 -34.85 5.36
C HIS A 19 -20.16 -36.12 5.73
N LYS A 20 -20.79 -36.14 6.90
CA LYS A 20 -21.45 -37.35 7.47
C LYS A 20 -22.56 -37.91 6.57
N THR A 21 -23.08 -37.08 5.64
CA THR A 21 -24.11 -37.49 4.69
C THR A 21 -23.80 -36.89 3.30
N TYR A 22 -24.25 -37.59 2.23
CA TYR A 22 -24.16 -37.10 0.87
C TYR A 22 -24.84 -35.76 0.64
N VAL A 23 -25.94 -35.49 1.36
CA VAL A 23 -26.67 -34.21 1.33
C VAL A 23 -25.85 -33.08 1.89
N GLU A 24 -25.10 -33.29 2.98
CA GLU A 24 -24.21 -32.30 3.54
C GLU A 24 -23.05 -31.98 2.61
N ALA A 25 -22.51 -32.96 1.91
CA ALA A 25 -21.47 -32.75 0.90
C ALA A 25 -21.97 -31.92 -0.28
N LEU A 26 -23.18 -32.16 -0.76
CA LEU A 26 -23.78 -31.37 -1.86
C LEU A 26 -24.06 -29.93 -1.43
N ARG A 27 -24.54 -29.70 -0.20
CA ARG A 27 -24.74 -28.35 0.32
C ARG A 27 -23.41 -27.58 0.42
N ALA A 28 -22.39 -28.21 0.97
CA ALA A 28 -21.07 -27.61 1.07
C ALA A 28 -20.45 -27.27 -0.29
N LEU A 29 -20.72 -28.08 -1.33
CA LEU A 29 -20.32 -27.79 -2.71
C LEU A 29 -21.10 -26.60 -3.27
N ALA A 30 -22.41 -26.53 -3.05
CA ALA A 30 -23.23 -25.41 -3.50
C ALA A 30 -22.77 -24.10 -2.84
N ASP A 31 -22.59 -24.10 -1.52
CA ASP A 31 -22.11 -22.94 -0.76
C ASP A 31 -20.70 -22.48 -1.25
N ALA A 32 -19.82 -23.43 -1.57
CA ALA A 32 -18.48 -23.13 -2.08
C ALA A 32 -18.52 -22.53 -3.51
N GLU A 33 -19.41 -22.99 -4.38
CA GLU A 33 -19.59 -22.41 -5.73
C GLU A 33 -20.22 -21.01 -5.65
N GLU A 34 -21.23 -20.79 -4.80
CA GLU A 34 -21.81 -19.46 -4.57
C GLU A 34 -20.75 -18.46 -4.05
N GLU A 35 -19.92 -18.87 -3.10
CA GLU A 35 -18.85 -18.04 -2.56
C GLU A 35 -17.80 -17.73 -3.62
N LYS A 36 -17.43 -18.70 -4.45
CA LYS A 36 -16.49 -18.51 -5.54
C LYS A 36 -17.03 -17.54 -6.59
N GLU A 37 -18.31 -17.65 -6.95
CA GLU A 37 -18.95 -16.72 -7.88
C GLU A 37 -18.99 -15.31 -7.32
N ARG A 38 -19.34 -15.14 -6.03
CA ARG A 38 -19.32 -13.85 -5.34
C ARG A 38 -17.93 -13.23 -5.35
N LEU A 39 -16.90 -14.01 -4.99
CA LEU A 39 -15.50 -13.55 -4.99
C LEU A 39 -15.00 -13.21 -6.40
N SER A 40 -15.46 -13.95 -7.43
CA SER A 40 -15.12 -13.66 -8.83
C SER A 40 -15.70 -12.32 -9.27
N LEU A 41 -16.97 -12.04 -8.96
CA LEU A 41 -17.62 -10.76 -9.26
C LEU A 41 -16.94 -9.60 -8.53
N GLU A 42 -16.63 -9.77 -7.24
CA GLU A 42 -15.91 -8.77 -6.46
C GLU A 42 -14.51 -8.50 -7.04
N ASN A 43 -13.80 -9.53 -7.48
CA ASN A 43 -12.50 -9.38 -8.15
C ASN A 43 -12.63 -8.64 -9.49
N GLU A 44 -13.65 -8.94 -10.30
CA GLU A 44 -13.90 -8.24 -11.57
C GLU A 44 -14.19 -6.76 -11.35
N GLU A 45 -14.95 -6.40 -10.33
CA GLU A 45 -15.20 -5.00 -9.97
C GLU A 45 -13.96 -4.28 -9.43
N MET A 46 -13.07 -5.02 -8.76
CA MET A 46 -11.85 -4.44 -8.19
C MET A 46 -10.70 -4.32 -9.20
N LYS A 47 -10.66 -5.17 -10.25
CA LYS A 47 -9.62 -5.14 -11.28
C LYS A 47 -9.38 -3.74 -11.88
N PRO A 48 -10.41 -3.04 -12.42
CA PRO A 48 -10.18 -1.73 -13.02
C PRO A 48 -9.69 -0.68 -12.01
N LYS A 49 -10.07 -0.81 -10.74
CA LYS A 49 -9.58 0.06 -9.68
C LYS A 49 -8.12 -0.22 -9.34
N ALA A 50 -7.72 -1.49 -9.36
CA ALA A 50 -6.33 -1.92 -9.15
C ALA A 50 -5.44 -1.51 -10.32
N GLU A 51 -5.88 -1.74 -11.57
CA GLU A 51 -5.16 -1.33 -12.78
C GLU A 51 -4.96 0.19 -12.83
N PHE A 52 -6.02 0.96 -12.58
CA PHE A 52 -5.90 2.42 -12.48
C PHE A 52 -4.92 2.85 -11.39
N TYR A 53 -4.95 2.17 -10.24
CA TYR A 53 -4.03 2.45 -9.14
C TYR A 53 -2.58 2.15 -9.55
N ASP A 54 -2.35 1.02 -10.21
CA ASP A 54 -1.02 0.61 -10.66
C ASP A 54 -0.49 1.56 -11.75
N ASP A 55 -1.33 1.99 -12.69
CA ASP A 55 -0.97 2.98 -13.71
C ASP A 55 -0.57 4.33 -13.11
N VAL A 56 -1.35 4.80 -12.13
CA VAL A 56 -1.06 6.07 -11.44
C VAL A 56 0.17 5.97 -10.57
N THR A 57 0.35 4.86 -9.86
CA THR A 57 1.52 4.67 -8.97
C THR A 57 2.79 4.32 -9.74
N GLY A 58 2.67 3.73 -10.93
CA GLY A 58 3.77 3.45 -11.85
C GLY A 58 4.28 4.66 -12.61
N SER A 59 3.58 5.81 -12.54
CA SER A 59 4.01 7.02 -13.22
C SER A 59 5.35 7.52 -12.67
N SER A 60 6.25 7.93 -13.57
CA SER A 60 7.53 8.54 -13.21
C SER A 60 7.39 9.97 -12.67
N ASP A 61 6.18 10.50 -12.70
CA ASP A 61 5.90 11.86 -12.25
C ASP A 61 6.03 11.99 -10.75
N THR A 62 6.71 13.03 -10.34
CA THR A 62 6.95 13.35 -8.93
C THR A 62 6.37 14.69 -8.58
N ILE A 63 5.86 14.81 -7.36
CA ILE A 63 5.37 16.08 -6.83
C ILE A 63 6.13 16.47 -5.56
N GLU A 64 6.12 17.74 -5.23
CA GLU A 64 6.76 18.24 -4.02
C GLU A 64 5.97 17.85 -2.76
N ILE A 65 6.66 17.65 -1.64
CA ILE A 65 6.01 17.35 -0.34
C ILE A 65 4.99 18.45 0.04
N GLY A 66 5.27 19.71 -0.32
CA GLY A 66 4.33 20.81 -0.10
C GLY A 66 3.04 20.69 -0.90
N GLU A 67 3.12 20.12 -2.10
CA GLU A 67 1.96 19.84 -2.95
C GLU A 67 1.20 18.61 -2.49
N VAL A 68 1.90 17.58 -2.00
CA VAL A 68 1.27 16.41 -1.37
C VAL A 68 0.30 16.84 -0.25
N ALA A 69 0.70 17.83 0.59
CA ALA A 69 -0.17 18.35 1.63
C ALA A 69 -1.46 18.97 1.09
N LYS A 70 -1.40 19.61 -0.08
CA LYS A 70 -2.56 20.19 -0.76
C LYS A 70 -3.42 19.12 -1.43
N VAL A 71 -2.80 18.19 -2.14
CA VAL A 71 -3.48 17.09 -2.85
C VAL A 71 -4.26 16.21 -1.88
N LEU A 72 -3.66 15.87 -0.74
CA LEU A 72 -4.30 15.02 0.27
C LEU A 72 -5.36 15.77 1.09
N ASN A 73 -5.39 17.09 1.03
CA ASN A 73 -6.36 17.94 1.76
C ASN A 73 -6.56 17.51 3.22
N CYS A 74 -5.47 17.13 3.89
CA CYS A 74 -5.50 16.51 5.22
C CYS A 74 -5.54 17.54 6.38
N GLY A 75 -5.88 18.80 6.10
CA GLY A 75 -5.95 19.87 7.11
C GLY A 75 -4.60 20.29 7.70
N ILE A 76 -3.49 19.71 7.23
CA ILE A 76 -2.13 20.08 7.62
C ILE A 76 -1.38 20.71 6.44
N GLY A 77 -0.71 21.85 6.73
CA GLY A 77 0.11 22.52 5.72
C GLY A 77 1.49 21.86 5.56
N ARG A 78 2.25 22.35 4.57
CA ARG A 78 3.60 21.87 4.22
C ARG A 78 4.50 21.65 5.45
N ASN A 79 4.62 22.63 6.34
CA ASN A 79 5.56 22.56 7.47
C ASN A 79 5.16 21.45 8.46
N LYS A 80 3.87 21.34 8.75
CA LYS A 80 3.34 20.29 9.64
C LYS A 80 3.52 18.90 9.02
N LEU A 81 3.39 18.78 7.69
CA LEU A 81 3.64 17.51 7.00
C LEU A 81 5.12 17.12 7.08
N PHE A 82 6.05 18.06 6.89
CA PHE A 82 7.48 17.80 7.09
C PHE A 82 7.80 17.35 8.52
N ASP A 83 7.23 18.03 9.53
CA ASP A 83 7.40 17.67 10.94
C ASP A 83 6.85 16.27 11.23
N PHE A 84 5.69 15.96 10.68
CA PHE A 84 5.07 14.64 10.80
C PHE A 84 5.96 13.55 10.20
N LEU A 85 6.42 13.71 8.97
CA LEU A 85 7.29 12.75 8.30
C LEU A 85 8.64 12.57 9.00
N ARG A 86 9.18 13.62 9.64
CA ARG A 86 10.37 13.50 10.50
C ARG A 86 10.07 12.71 11.78
N LYS A 87 8.93 12.95 12.45
CA LYS A 87 8.50 12.20 13.64
C LYS A 87 8.30 10.72 13.35
N GLU A 88 7.70 10.39 12.21
CA GLU A 88 7.52 9.01 11.76
C GLU A 88 8.81 8.39 11.18
N LYS A 89 9.94 9.12 11.25
CA LYS A 89 11.26 8.67 10.79
C LYS A 89 11.32 8.32 9.29
N VAL A 90 10.43 8.88 8.50
CA VAL A 90 10.44 8.80 7.03
C VAL A 90 11.51 9.74 6.49
N LEU A 91 11.52 10.98 6.98
CA LEU A 91 12.54 11.97 6.65
C LEU A 91 13.55 12.14 7.79
N MET A 92 14.77 12.49 7.42
CA MET A 92 15.81 12.95 8.32
C MET A 92 15.61 14.41 8.70
N LYS A 93 16.43 14.94 9.64
CA LYS A 93 16.35 16.35 10.08
C LYS A 93 16.54 17.37 8.95
N ASN A 94 17.31 17.02 7.92
CA ASN A 94 17.56 17.81 6.72
C ASN A 94 16.49 17.64 5.62
N ASN A 95 15.35 17.04 5.94
CA ASN A 95 14.24 16.74 5.00
C ASN A 95 14.59 15.78 3.85
N ILE A 96 15.70 15.07 3.95
CA ILE A 96 16.07 14.01 3.02
C ILE A 96 15.42 12.70 3.50
N PRO A 97 14.84 11.88 2.63
CA PRO A 97 14.25 10.61 3.00
C PRO A 97 15.34 9.62 3.42
N LYS A 98 14.99 8.68 4.30
CA LYS A 98 15.89 7.56 4.59
C LYS A 98 16.01 6.66 3.36
N GLN A 99 17.17 6.03 3.22
CA GLN A 99 17.55 5.30 2.01
C GLN A 99 16.52 4.25 1.59
N HIS A 100 16.01 3.44 2.52
CA HIS A 100 15.03 2.40 2.19
C HIS A 100 13.76 2.93 1.52
N PHE A 101 13.29 4.14 1.84
CA PHE A 101 12.14 4.75 1.17
C PHE A 101 12.46 5.24 -0.25
N VAL A 102 13.73 5.53 -0.53
CA VAL A 102 14.21 5.83 -1.89
C VAL A 102 14.31 4.54 -2.70
N ASP A 103 14.87 3.49 -2.11
CA ASP A 103 15.05 2.18 -2.73
C ASP A 103 13.70 1.52 -3.06
N GLU A 104 12.70 1.73 -2.22
CA GLU A 104 11.31 1.27 -2.45
C GLU A 104 10.53 2.13 -3.46
N GLY A 105 11.13 3.23 -3.95
CA GLY A 105 10.50 4.11 -4.94
C GLY A 105 9.36 4.97 -4.40
N TYR A 106 9.37 5.34 -3.13
CA TYR A 106 8.41 6.29 -2.56
C TYR A 106 8.84 7.74 -2.74
N PHE A 107 10.16 7.99 -2.66
CA PHE A 107 10.74 9.32 -2.71
C PHE A 107 11.93 9.35 -3.65
N ARG A 108 12.22 10.55 -4.17
CA ARG A 108 13.43 10.85 -4.92
C ARG A 108 14.04 12.14 -4.39
N VAL A 109 15.35 12.21 -4.40
CA VAL A 109 16.11 13.44 -4.10
C VAL A 109 16.61 13.99 -5.42
N ILE A 110 16.30 15.25 -5.69
CA ILE A 110 16.76 15.97 -6.87
C ILE A 110 17.61 17.16 -6.47
N GLU A 111 18.56 17.51 -7.32
CA GLU A 111 19.36 18.72 -7.18
C GLU A 111 18.63 19.88 -7.85
N THR A 112 18.52 21.00 -7.14
CA THR A 112 17.98 22.25 -7.67
C THR A 112 19.03 23.34 -7.56
N LYS A 113 19.28 24.04 -8.66
CA LYS A 113 20.16 25.20 -8.67
C LYS A 113 19.39 26.43 -8.19
N TYR A 114 20.00 27.14 -7.29
CA TYR A 114 19.49 28.41 -6.77
C TYR A 114 20.56 29.48 -6.89
N THR A 115 20.24 30.58 -7.54
CA THR A 115 21.13 31.73 -7.63
C THR A 115 20.85 32.67 -6.47
N LYS A 116 21.87 32.92 -5.65
CA LYS A 116 21.79 33.87 -4.54
C LYS A 116 21.74 35.32 -5.07
N PRO A 117 21.24 36.26 -4.26
CA PRO A 117 21.21 37.68 -4.65
C PRO A 117 22.57 38.26 -5.00
N ASN A 118 23.66 37.66 -4.53
CA ASN A 118 25.05 38.07 -4.83
C ASN A 118 25.60 37.44 -6.15
N GLY A 119 24.77 36.70 -6.90
CA GLY A 119 25.15 36.06 -8.16
C GLY A 119 25.76 34.65 -8.02
N ASP A 120 26.03 34.18 -6.79
CA ASP A 120 26.59 32.85 -6.59
C ASP A 120 25.51 31.77 -6.82
N VAL A 121 25.92 30.70 -7.49
CA VAL A 121 25.07 29.51 -7.70
C VAL A 121 25.25 28.54 -6.54
N SER A 122 24.16 28.21 -5.90
CA SER A 122 24.13 27.20 -4.83
C SER A 122 23.29 26.00 -5.27
N ILE A 123 23.72 24.80 -4.93
CA ILE A 123 22.98 23.57 -5.19
C ILE A 123 22.24 23.19 -3.91
N ASN A 124 20.93 23.02 -3.99
CA ASN A 124 20.09 22.53 -2.91
C ASN A 124 19.51 21.16 -3.27
N LEU A 125 19.47 20.26 -2.30
CA LEU A 125 18.76 18.99 -2.42
C LEU A 125 17.29 19.19 -2.08
N LYS A 126 16.43 18.67 -2.95
CA LYS A 126 15.00 18.75 -2.82
C LYS A 126 14.39 17.34 -2.85
N THR A 127 13.57 17.03 -1.88
CA THR A 127 12.85 15.77 -1.85
C THR A 127 11.53 15.91 -2.61
N VAL A 128 11.31 15.01 -3.55
CA VAL A 128 10.07 14.85 -4.30
C VAL A 128 9.50 13.47 -4.04
N VAL A 129 8.20 13.32 -4.28
CA VAL A 129 7.42 12.14 -3.93
C VAL A 129 6.82 11.55 -5.20
N TYR A 130 7.01 10.27 -5.42
CA TYR A 130 6.30 9.52 -6.45
C TYR A 130 4.84 9.29 -6.05
N GLN A 131 3.97 8.96 -6.99
CA GLN A 131 2.56 8.67 -6.69
C GLN A 131 2.38 7.54 -5.66
N LYS A 132 3.21 6.50 -5.74
CA LYS A 132 3.30 5.44 -4.71
C LYS A 132 3.62 6.00 -3.31
N GLY A 133 4.49 7.01 -3.24
CA GLY A 133 4.83 7.69 -1.99
C GLY A 133 3.69 8.56 -1.46
N VAL A 134 2.91 9.18 -2.34
CA VAL A 134 1.70 9.94 -1.96
C VAL A 134 0.70 9.04 -1.26
N ASP A 135 0.44 7.84 -1.82
CA ASP A 135 -0.47 6.88 -1.20
C ASP A 135 0.07 6.36 0.14
N TYR A 136 1.37 6.10 0.23
CA TYR A 136 2.02 5.75 1.49
C TYR A 136 1.80 6.82 2.57
N ILE A 137 2.04 8.10 2.22
CA ILE A 137 1.81 9.23 3.14
C ILE A 137 0.34 9.30 3.55
N ARG A 138 -0.59 9.12 2.61
CA ARG A 138 -2.04 9.08 2.89
C ARG A 138 -2.39 8.01 3.90
N LYS A 139 -1.92 6.78 3.70
CA LYS A 139 -2.14 5.65 4.62
C LYS A 139 -1.57 5.94 6.01
N LEU A 140 -0.40 6.56 6.07
CA LEU A 140 0.26 6.91 7.31
C LEU A 140 -0.53 8.00 8.08
N LEU A 141 -1.01 9.03 7.38
CA LEU A 141 -1.85 10.10 7.94
C LEU A 141 -3.21 9.55 8.42
N LYS A 142 -3.82 8.66 7.65
CA LYS A 142 -5.07 7.98 8.04
C LYS A 142 -4.89 7.17 9.32
N LYS A 143 -3.81 6.40 9.43
CA LYS A 143 -3.48 5.62 10.64
C LYS A 143 -3.33 6.52 11.89
N LYS A 144 -2.95 7.76 11.71
CA LYS A 144 -2.75 8.75 12.79
C LYS A 144 -3.93 9.70 12.99
N GLY A 145 -5.03 9.51 12.25
CA GLY A 145 -6.26 10.28 12.42
C GLY A 145 -6.25 11.69 11.81
N TYR A 146 -5.34 11.98 10.89
CA TYR A 146 -5.30 13.27 10.17
C TYR A 146 -6.18 13.30 8.93
N VAL A 147 -6.59 12.13 8.42
CA VAL A 147 -7.44 11.97 7.24
C VAL A 147 -8.51 10.95 7.58
N ALA A 148 -9.76 11.21 7.19
CA ALA A 148 -10.88 10.30 7.35
C ALA A 148 -10.79 9.09 6.40
#